data_4208e8c0d713759336ff6b96309ec469
#
_entry.id   4208e8c0d713759336ff6b96309ec469
#
_cell.length_a   1.000
_cell.length_b   1.000
_cell.length_c   1.000
_cell.angle_alpha   90.00
_cell.angle_beta   90.00
_cell.angle_gamma   90.00
#
_symmetry.space_group_name_H-M   'P 1'
#
loop_
_entity.id
_entity.type
_entity.pdbx_description
1 polymer ?
#
loop_
_entity_poly.entity_id
_entity_poly.type
_entity_poly.pdbx_seq_one_letter_code
_entity_poly.pdbx_strand_id
1 'polypeptide(L)'
;SIVAALFSLGQITIPVMTYLWLDERLSLTQYIGFAIIIMSSIALSIKGTKIPKLNRAFYYMVGASLLRAFYVVLEKYVLIEDGNWINMVIYPNLISGFMPFVFLLVGNWRKDIVRNFPPYLHRFKIFAVNEFLCFLGLACGVYGLSGLSPVVSTSIGATQPIFMLGLSYFILKHFGLPLKEKLTARIIMKKLYCFVLIILGVVLVVQ
;
A
#
# COMPACT_ATOMS: atom_id res chain seq x y z
N SER A 1 4.43 -4.56 12.19
CA SER A 1 4.89 -3.39 12.90
C SER A 1 3.85 -2.28 12.93
N ILE A 2 4.08 -1.24 13.75
CA ILE A 2 3.16 -0.10 13.99
C ILE A 2 2.75 0.58 12.67
N VAL A 3 3.65 0.69 11.71
CA VAL A 3 3.41 1.30 10.40
C VAL A 3 2.25 0.61 9.66
N ALA A 4 2.21 -0.72 9.63
CA ALA A 4 1.15 -1.45 8.93
C ALA A 4 -0.22 -1.29 9.64
N ALA A 5 -0.25 -1.18 10.98
CA ALA A 5 -1.49 -0.88 11.71
C ALA A 5 -2.02 0.52 11.37
N LEU A 6 -1.12 1.50 11.22
CA LEU A 6 -1.50 2.86 10.86
C LEU A 6 -2.01 2.96 9.41
N PHE A 7 -1.45 2.17 8.49
CA PHE A 7 -2.01 2.06 7.13
C PHE A 7 -3.42 1.47 7.13
N SER A 8 -3.72 0.53 8.03
CA SER A 8 -5.08 -0.03 8.17
C SER A 8 -6.10 1.01 8.64
N LEU A 9 -5.67 2.04 9.40
CA LEU A 9 -6.56 3.17 9.77
C LEU A 9 -7.00 3.98 8.55
N GLY A 10 -6.12 4.19 7.57
CA GLY A 10 -6.47 4.83 6.31
C GLY A 10 -7.57 4.06 5.55
N GLN A 11 -7.56 2.74 5.63
CA GLN A 11 -8.59 1.92 5.00
C GLN A 11 -9.99 2.17 5.60
N ILE A 12 -10.10 2.47 6.90
CA ILE A 12 -11.39 2.76 7.56
C ILE A 12 -12.09 3.97 6.93
N THR A 13 -11.33 4.94 6.45
CA THR A 13 -11.88 6.17 5.87
C THR A 13 -12.38 5.99 4.44
N ILE A 14 -11.94 4.95 3.72
CA ILE A 14 -12.32 4.71 2.33
C ILE A 14 -13.82 4.49 2.16
N PRO A 15 -14.49 3.58 2.91
CA PRO A 15 -15.95 3.42 2.79
C PRO A 15 -16.74 4.68 3.08
N VAL A 16 -16.27 5.49 4.03
CA VAL A 16 -16.91 6.76 4.36
C VAL A 16 -16.79 7.74 3.21
N MET A 17 -15.60 7.86 2.63
CA MET A 17 -15.37 8.75 1.49
C MET A 17 -16.06 8.27 0.22
N THR A 18 -16.09 6.96 -0.03
CA THR A 18 -16.79 6.37 -1.18
C THR A 18 -18.31 6.60 -1.09
N TYR A 19 -18.87 6.46 0.09
CA TYR A 19 -20.26 6.79 0.33
C TYR A 19 -20.56 8.28 0.06
N LEU A 20 -19.71 9.20 0.58
CA LEU A 20 -19.94 10.64 0.47
C LEU A 20 -19.73 11.20 -0.94
N TRP A 21 -18.81 10.63 -1.73
CA TRP A 21 -18.39 11.20 -3.02
C TRP A 21 -18.81 10.39 -4.23
N LEU A 22 -18.94 9.08 -4.09
CA LEU A 22 -19.31 8.18 -5.18
C LEU A 22 -20.73 7.61 -5.00
N ASP A 23 -21.43 7.98 -3.90
CA ASP A 23 -22.75 7.45 -3.51
C ASP A 23 -22.81 5.90 -3.52
N GLU A 24 -21.65 5.25 -3.35
CA GLU A 24 -21.56 3.80 -3.27
C GLU A 24 -22.01 3.31 -1.90
N ARG A 25 -23.03 2.46 -1.88
CA ARG A 25 -23.55 1.83 -0.65
C ARG A 25 -23.08 0.40 -0.55
N LEU A 26 -22.32 0.11 0.49
CA LEU A 26 -21.89 -1.24 0.77
C LEU A 26 -23.04 -2.07 1.37
N SER A 27 -23.13 -3.34 1.01
CA SER A 27 -24.00 -4.31 1.67
C SER A 27 -23.52 -4.62 3.10
N LEU A 28 -24.41 -5.14 3.93
CA LEU A 28 -24.04 -5.53 5.30
C LEU A 28 -22.92 -6.56 5.31
N THR A 29 -22.93 -7.51 4.38
CA THR A 29 -21.87 -8.53 4.21
C THR A 29 -20.52 -7.90 3.91
N GLN A 30 -20.48 -6.88 3.05
CA GLN A 30 -19.27 -6.13 2.72
C GLN A 30 -18.72 -5.35 3.93
N TYR A 31 -19.59 -4.72 4.74
CA TYR A 31 -19.17 -4.07 5.99
C TYR A 31 -18.55 -5.06 6.97
N ILE A 32 -19.16 -6.25 7.15
CA ILE A 32 -18.61 -7.30 8.02
C ILE A 32 -17.26 -7.79 7.49
N GLY A 33 -17.16 -8.09 6.20
CA GLY A 33 -15.90 -8.50 5.57
C GLY A 33 -14.80 -7.48 5.76
N PHE A 34 -15.12 -6.21 5.55
CA PHE A 34 -14.20 -5.10 5.73
C PHE A 34 -13.73 -4.94 7.19
N ALA A 35 -14.65 -5.05 8.16
CA ALA A 35 -14.30 -5.04 9.58
C ALA A 35 -13.34 -6.19 9.96
N ILE A 36 -13.57 -7.41 9.43
CA ILE A 36 -12.69 -8.55 9.63
C ILE A 36 -11.28 -8.26 9.07
N ILE A 37 -11.18 -7.69 7.88
CA ILE A 37 -9.89 -7.33 7.26
C ILE A 37 -9.12 -6.33 8.13
N ILE A 38 -9.77 -5.27 8.58
CA ILE A 38 -9.16 -4.24 9.43
C ILE A 38 -8.67 -4.84 10.74
N MET A 39 -9.51 -5.57 11.45
CA MET A 39 -9.15 -6.18 12.73
C MET A 39 -7.99 -7.16 12.58
N SER A 40 -8.01 -7.98 11.52
CA SER A 40 -6.93 -8.93 11.22
C SER A 40 -5.62 -8.23 10.86
N SER A 41 -5.68 -7.15 10.09
CA SER A 41 -4.51 -6.33 9.72
C SER A 41 -3.88 -5.65 10.95
N ILE A 42 -4.72 -5.12 11.84
CA ILE A 42 -4.28 -4.55 13.13
C ILE A 42 -3.64 -5.65 13.99
N ALA A 43 -4.30 -6.80 14.14
CA ALA A 43 -3.79 -7.93 14.92
C ALA A 43 -2.44 -8.45 14.38
N LEU A 44 -2.28 -8.47 13.05
CA LEU A 44 -1.02 -8.83 12.38
C LEU A 44 0.11 -7.85 12.70
N SER A 45 -0.23 -6.58 12.86
CA SER A 45 0.73 -5.48 13.04
C SER A 45 1.19 -5.30 14.49
N ILE A 46 0.39 -5.72 15.46
CA ILE A 46 0.71 -5.59 16.89
C ILE A 46 1.76 -6.63 17.28
N LYS A 47 2.98 -6.17 17.54
CA LYS A 47 4.05 -6.95 18.19
C LYS A 47 4.04 -6.69 19.71
N GLY A 48 3.42 -7.56 20.47
CA GLY A 48 3.35 -7.46 21.94
C GLY A 48 2.27 -6.48 22.44
N THR A 49 2.26 -6.26 23.77
CA THR A 49 1.24 -5.45 24.47
C THR A 49 1.55 -3.94 24.54
N LYS A 50 2.63 -3.48 23.89
CA LYS A 50 3.03 -2.07 23.98
C LYS A 50 2.23 -1.25 22.98
N ILE A 51 1.41 -0.34 23.51
CA ILE A 51 0.73 0.71 22.75
C ILE A 51 1.77 1.61 22.09
N PRO A 52 1.63 1.95 20.80
CA PRO A 52 2.54 2.85 20.12
C PRO A 52 2.58 4.22 20.84
N LYS A 53 3.78 4.71 21.11
CA LYS A 53 3.92 6.06 21.67
C LYS A 53 3.40 7.06 20.63
N LEU A 54 2.48 7.93 21.06
CA LEU A 54 1.98 9.06 20.29
C LEU A 54 3.09 10.11 20.12
N ASN A 55 3.95 9.90 19.13
CA ASN A 55 5.01 10.84 18.77
C ASN A 55 4.65 11.56 17.45
N ARG A 56 5.45 12.56 17.07
CA ARG A 56 5.23 13.30 15.81
C ARG A 56 5.13 12.39 14.59
N ALA A 57 5.92 11.32 14.54
CA ALA A 57 5.87 10.35 13.44
C ALA A 57 4.51 9.62 13.35
N PHE A 58 3.83 9.39 14.48
CA PHE A 58 2.48 8.82 14.49
C PHE A 58 1.49 9.73 13.74
N TYR A 59 1.46 11.02 14.03
CA TYR A 59 0.55 11.98 13.37
C TYR A 59 0.85 12.12 11.88
N TYR A 60 2.13 12.15 11.48
CA TYR A 60 2.49 12.14 10.05
C TYR A 60 2.01 10.88 9.34
N MET A 61 2.11 9.72 9.97
CA MET A 61 1.64 8.45 9.39
C MET A 61 0.12 8.41 9.27
N VAL A 62 -0.61 8.92 10.27
CA VAL A 62 -2.08 9.04 10.17
C VAL A 62 -2.45 9.99 9.03
N GLY A 63 -1.82 11.15 8.94
CA GLY A 63 -2.03 12.11 7.84
C GLY A 63 -1.76 11.48 6.46
N ALA A 64 -0.64 10.78 6.31
CA ALA A 64 -0.30 10.08 5.07
C ALA A 64 -1.34 8.99 4.71
N SER A 65 -1.87 8.26 5.71
CA SER A 65 -2.90 7.24 5.49
C SER A 65 -4.22 7.85 5.03
N LEU A 66 -4.61 8.99 5.60
CA LEU A 66 -5.82 9.73 5.20
C LEU A 66 -5.67 10.29 3.78
N LEU A 67 -4.52 10.90 3.46
CA LEU A 67 -4.23 11.40 2.11
C LEU A 67 -4.24 10.28 1.07
N ARG A 68 -3.72 9.11 1.42
CA ARG A 68 -3.78 7.94 0.54
C ARG A 68 -5.21 7.47 0.29
N ALA A 69 -6.05 7.42 1.34
CA ALA A 69 -7.46 7.06 1.19
C ALA A 69 -8.19 8.04 0.27
N PHE A 70 -7.97 9.33 0.47
CA PHE A 70 -8.48 10.40 -0.37
C PHE A 70 -8.02 10.25 -1.84
N TYR A 71 -6.72 9.96 -2.05
CA TYR A 71 -6.16 9.75 -3.37
C TYR A 71 -6.87 8.61 -4.11
N VAL A 72 -7.09 7.46 -3.47
CA VAL A 72 -7.75 6.29 -4.10
C VAL A 72 -9.20 6.61 -4.50
N VAL A 73 -9.92 7.37 -3.69
CA VAL A 73 -11.30 7.77 -4.01
C VAL A 73 -11.33 8.77 -5.15
N LEU A 74 -10.42 9.76 -5.16
CA LEU A 74 -10.25 10.68 -6.28
C LEU A 74 -9.87 9.97 -7.57
N GLU A 75 -8.95 9.01 -7.49
CA GLU A 75 -8.53 8.20 -8.64
C GLU A 75 -9.74 7.47 -9.26
N LYS A 76 -10.60 6.89 -8.43
CA LYS A 76 -11.84 6.26 -8.89
C LYS A 76 -12.80 7.27 -9.49
N TYR A 77 -12.97 8.44 -8.87
CA TYR A 77 -13.82 9.51 -9.39
C TYR A 77 -13.40 9.92 -10.81
N VAL A 78 -12.11 10.16 -11.02
CA VAL A 78 -11.57 10.50 -12.34
C VAL A 78 -11.72 9.35 -13.33
N LEU A 79 -11.56 8.09 -12.89
CA LEU A 79 -11.79 6.92 -13.75
C LEU A 79 -13.25 6.79 -14.20
N ILE A 80 -14.20 7.21 -13.38
CA ILE A 80 -15.63 7.23 -13.77
C ILE A 80 -15.89 8.32 -14.80
N GLU A 81 -15.30 9.51 -14.64
CA GLU A 81 -15.49 10.65 -15.53
C GLU A 81 -14.76 10.48 -16.89
N ASP A 82 -13.48 10.09 -16.86
CA ASP A 82 -12.63 10.00 -18.07
C ASP A 82 -12.72 8.63 -18.76
N GLY A 83 -13.08 7.57 -18.01
CA GLY A 83 -13.22 6.20 -18.52
C GLY A 83 -11.92 5.53 -19.00
N ASN A 84 -10.79 6.24 -19.02
CA ASN A 84 -9.53 5.75 -19.56
C ASN A 84 -8.47 5.54 -18.45
N TRP A 85 -8.35 4.29 -18.00
CA TRP A 85 -7.36 3.92 -16.99
C TRP A 85 -5.90 4.15 -17.44
N ILE A 86 -5.62 4.13 -18.75
CA ILE A 86 -4.27 4.36 -19.30
C ILE A 86 -3.82 5.80 -19.01
N ASN A 87 -4.72 6.76 -19.16
CA ASN A 87 -4.44 8.18 -18.86
C ASN A 87 -4.07 8.35 -17.38
N MET A 88 -4.81 7.65 -16.48
CA MET A 88 -4.52 7.67 -15.04
C MET A 88 -3.17 7.03 -14.67
N VAL A 89 -2.66 6.12 -15.48
CA VAL A 89 -1.31 5.58 -15.28
C VAL A 89 -0.26 6.52 -15.86
N ILE A 90 -0.46 7.03 -17.07
CA ILE A 90 0.57 7.78 -17.79
C ILE A 90 0.78 9.18 -17.19
N TYR A 91 -0.27 10.00 -17.05
CA TYR A 91 -0.11 11.41 -16.65
C TYR A 91 0.50 11.62 -15.26
N PRO A 92 0.01 10.97 -14.18
CA PRO A 92 0.62 11.13 -12.88
C PRO A 92 2.08 10.64 -12.83
N ASN A 93 2.41 9.57 -13.56
CA ASN A 93 3.78 9.07 -13.62
C ASN A 93 4.70 10.00 -14.41
N LEU A 94 4.24 10.60 -15.49
CA LEU A 94 5.01 11.62 -16.21
C LEU A 94 5.27 12.84 -15.31
N ILE A 95 4.24 13.36 -14.63
CA ILE A 95 4.39 14.51 -13.73
C ILE A 95 5.36 14.17 -12.59
N SER A 96 5.20 13.02 -11.93
CA SER A 96 6.09 12.61 -10.84
C SER A 96 7.51 12.31 -11.33
N GLY A 97 7.67 11.82 -12.56
CA GLY A 97 8.98 11.61 -13.19
C GLY A 97 9.71 12.93 -13.52
N PHE A 98 8.97 13.99 -13.89
CA PHE A 98 9.56 15.30 -14.15
C PHE A 98 9.78 16.12 -12.87
N MET A 99 9.02 15.91 -11.82
CA MET A 99 9.09 16.69 -10.59
C MET A 99 10.49 16.73 -9.94
N PRO A 100 11.28 15.66 -9.91
CA PRO A 100 12.65 15.69 -9.39
C PRO A 100 13.57 16.65 -10.12
N PHE A 101 13.34 16.92 -11.42
CA PHE A 101 14.15 17.88 -12.17
C PHE A 101 14.01 19.31 -11.65
N VAL A 102 12.88 19.65 -11.01
CA VAL A 102 12.69 20.95 -10.36
C VAL A 102 13.73 21.15 -9.23
N PHE A 103 14.12 20.08 -8.54
CA PHE A 103 15.14 20.17 -7.49
C PHE A 103 16.54 20.48 -8.04
N LEU A 104 16.81 20.18 -9.33
CA LEU A 104 18.08 20.55 -9.99
C LEU A 104 18.18 22.07 -10.22
N LEU A 105 17.06 22.81 -10.15
CA LEU A 105 17.06 24.27 -10.25
C LEU A 105 17.55 24.92 -8.95
N VAL A 106 17.51 24.19 -7.81
CA VAL A 106 17.99 24.66 -6.51
C VAL A 106 19.46 24.33 -6.36
N GLY A 107 20.32 25.37 -6.36
CA GLY A 107 21.77 25.22 -6.47
C GLY A 107 22.42 24.31 -5.43
N ASN A 108 21.95 24.29 -4.19
CA ASN A 108 22.49 23.42 -3.13
C ASN A 108 22.13 21.95 -3.39
N TRP A 109 20.90 21.66 -3.75
CA TRP A 109 20.42 20.31 -4.05
C TRP A 109 21.06 19.74 -5.31
N ARG A 110 21.26 20.60 -6.33
CA ARG A 110 21.99 20.23 -7.55
C ARG A 110 23.39 19.71 -7.23
N LYS A 111 24.15 20.41 -6.37
CA LYS A 111 25.50 19.99 -5.97
C LYS A 111 25.50 18.63 -5.28
N ASP A 112 24.55 18.41 -4.38
CA ASP A 112 24.42 17.14 -3.64
C ASP A 112 24.02 15.99 -4.57
N ILE A 113 23.10 16.22 -5.49
CA ILE A 113 22.66 15.23 -6.48
C ILE A 113 23.84 14.85 -7.39
N VAL A 114 24.53 15.82 -7.98
CA VAL A 114 25.66 15.57 -8.88
C VAL A 114 26.79 14.84 -8.17
N ARG A 115 27.11 15.22 -6.93
CA ARG A 115 28.14 14.58 -6.12
C ARG A 115 27.84 13.12 -5.81
N ASN A 116 26.57 12.79 -5.55
CA ASN A 116 26.15 11.46 -5.15
C ASN A 116 25.71 10.58 -6.33
N PHE A 117 25.65 11.11 -7.55
CA PHE A 117 25.19 10.40 -8.74
C PHE A 117 26.02 9.16 -9.12
N PRO A 118 27.37 9.19 -9.11
CA PRO A 118 28.19 8.07 -9.57
C PRO A 118 27.94 6.74 -8.83
N PRO A 119 27.81 6.70 -7.48
CA PRO A 119 27.47 5.47 -6.77
C PRO A 119 26.09 4.91 -7.12
N TYR A 120 25.13 5.76 -7.47
CA TYR A 120 23.79 5.32 -7.90
C TYR A 120 23.81 4.71 -9.31
N LEU A 121 24.65 5.23 -10.20
CA LEU A 121 24.79 4.71 -11.56
C LEU A 121 25.23 3.24 -11.58
N HIS A 122 26.13 2.85 -10.68
CA HIS A 122 26.56 1.46 -10.54
C HIS A 122 25.42 0.50 -10.16
N ARG A 123 24.41 0.99 -9.44
CA ARG A 123 23.23 0.22 -9.02
C ARG A 123 21.99 0.46 -9.90
N PHE A 124 22.15 1.17 -11.02
CA PHE A 124 21.05 1.57 -11.88
C PHE A 124 20.17 0.40 -12.33
N LYS A 125 20.75 -0.75 -12.66
CA LYS A 125 20.01 -1.96 -13.06
C LYS A 125 19.01 -2.40 -11.99
N ILE A 126 19.40 -2.36 -10.71
CA ILE A 126 18.54 -2.75 -9.59
C ILE A 126 17.36 -1.75 -9.46
N PHE A 127 17.67 -0.44 -9.56
CA PHE A 127 16.65 0.59 -9.54
C PHE A 127 15.69 0.48 -10.72
N ALA A 128 16.22 0.27 -11.95
CA ALA A 128 15.39 0.13 -13.14
C ALA A 128 14.42 -1.06 -13.06
N VAL A 129 14.88 -2.20 -12.56
CA VAL A 129 14.02 -3.38 -12.32
C VAL A 129 12.96 -3.07 -11.26
N ASN A 130 13.34 -2.40 -10.16
CA ASN A 130 12.41 -2.02 -9.11
C ASN A 130 11.31 -1.08 -9.65
N GLU A 131 11.71 -0.03 -10.37
CA GLU A 131 10.76 0.94 -10.96
C GLU A 131 9.84 0.29 -11.99
N PHE A 132 10.37 -0.61 -12.82
CA PHE A 132 9.57 -1.35 -13.77
C PHE A 132 8.51 -2.22 -13.07
N LEU A 133 8.88 -2.93 -12.00
CA LEU A 133 7.94 -3.73 -11.21
C LEU A 133 6.91 -2.85 -10.49
N CYS A 134 7.32 -1.69 -9.96
CA CYS A 134 6.42 -0.72 -9.34
C CYS A 134 5.42 -0.19 -10.38
N PHE A 135 5.88 0.16 -11.58
CA PHE A 135 5.03 0.63 -12.66
C PHE A 135 4.01 -0.42 -13.10
N LEU A 136 4.43 -1.68 -13.27
CA LEU A 136 3.51 -2.78 -13.55
C LEU A 136 2.47 -2.97 -12.45
N GLY A 137 2.90 -2.94 -11.18
CA GLY A 137 2.00 -3.05 -10.04
C GLY A 137 0.98 -1.92 -10.00
N LEU A 138 1.41 -0.70 -10.29
CA LEU A 138 0.53 0.47 -10.37
C LEU A 138 -0.46 0.34 -11.53
N ALA A 139 0.01 -0.03 -12.72
CA ALA A 139 -0.85 -0.22 -13.89
C ALA A 139 -1.93 -1.29 -13.64
N CYS A 140 -1.56 -2.44 -13.05
CA CYS A 140 -2.51 -3.47 -12.65
C CYS A 140 -3.49 -2.96 -11.57
N GLY A 141 -3.01 -2.16 -10.62
CA GLY A 141 -3.85 -1.57 -9.57
C GLY A 141 -4.90 -0.61 -10.13
N VAL A 142 -4.50 0.31 -11.01
CA VAL A 142 -5.41 1.28 -11.65
C VAL A 142 -6.41 0.55 -12.57
N TYR A 143 -5.94 -0.45 -13.34
CA TYR A 143 -6.82 -1.28 -14.15
C TYR A 143 -7.84 -2.02 -13.27
N GLY A 144 -7.42 -2.62 -12.17
CA GLY A 144 -8.32 -3.25 -11.20
C GLY A 144 -9.34 -2.26 -10.62
N LEU A 145 -8.89 -1.03 -10.28
CA LEU A 145 -9.75 0.03 -9.75
C LEU A 145 -10.77 0.53 -10.78
N SER A 146 -10.48 0.45 -12.08
CA SER A 146 -11.43 0.83 -13.13
C SER A 146 -12.69 -0.05 -13.13
N GLY A 147 -12.54 -1.35 -12.84
CA GLY A 147 -13.64 -2.31 -12.79
C GLY A 147 -14.22 -2.59 -11.41
N LEU A 148 -13.54 -2.18 -10.33
CA LEU A 148 -13.93 -2.48 -8.95
C LEU A 148 -14.19 -1.19 -8.16
N SER A 149 -14.95 -1.32 -7.05
CA SER A 149 -15.06 -0.21 -6.10
C SER A 149 -13.74 0.01 -5.33
N PRO A 150 -13.48 1.24 -4.84
CA PRO A 150 -12.30 1.53 -4.02
C PRO A 150 -12.19 0.63 -2.79
N VAL A 151 -13.32 0.27 -2.17
CA VAL A 151 -13.37 -0.61 -1.00
C VAL A 151 -12.93 -2.01 -1.36
N VAL A 152 -13.41 -2.58 -2.46
CA VAL A 152 -13.02 -3.92 -2.95
C VAL A 152 -11.55 -3.93 -3.34
N SER A 153 -11.10 -2.96 -4.12
CA SER A 153 -9.70 -2.85 -4.58
C SER A 153 -8.72 -2.77 -3.41
N THR A 154 -9.00 -1.91 -2.42
CA THR A 154 -8.14 -1.77 -1.23
C THR A 154 -8.20 -2.98 -0.31
N SER A 155 -9.34 -3.67 -0.24
CA SER A 155 -9.48 -4.93 0.50
C SER A 155 -8.62 -6.05 -0.08
N ILE A 156 -8.56 -6.16 -1.41
CA ILE A 156 -7.63 -7.07 -2.09
C ILE A 156 -6.19 -6.68 -1.76
N GLY A 157 -5.86 -5.39 -1.74
CA GLY A 157 -4.56 -4.88 -1.31
C GLY A 157 -4.17 -5.28 0.11
N ALA A 158 -5.13 -5.52 1.00
CA ALA A 158 -4.86 -6.01 2.36
C ALA A 158 -4.25 -7.42 2.39
N THR A 159 -4.28 -8.18 1.29
CA THR A 159 -3.58 -9.47 1.17
C THR A 159 -2.06 -9.32 0.95
N GLN A 160 -1.56 -8.12 0.65
CA GLN A 160 -0.14 -7.84 0.42
C GLN A 160 0.81 -8.44 1.47
N PRO A 161 0.53 -8.43 2.80
CA PRO A 161 1.41 -9.03 3.79
C PRO A 161 1.61 -10.54 3.61
N ILE A 162 0.66 -11.25 3.01
CA ILE A 162 0.74 -12.69 2.70
C ILE A 162 1.82 -12.93 1.65
N PHE A 163 1.74 -12.18 0.55
CA PHE A 163 2.73 -12.25 -0.54
C PHE A 163 4.11 -11.83 -0.06
N MET A 164 4.19 -10.78 0.76
CA MET A 164 5.46 -10.32 1.35
C MET A 164 6.11 -11.38 2.23
N LEU A 165 5.34 -12.15 3.00
CA LEU A 165 5.87 -13.23 3.81
C LEU A 165 6.37 -14.37 2.94
N GLY A 166 5.61 -14.80 1.94
CA GLY A 166 5.99 -15.84 0.99
C GLY A 166 7.28 -15.47 0.23
N LEU A 167 7.33 -14.24 -0.29
CA LEU A 167 8.50 -13.72 -1.00
C LEU A 167 9.72 -13.62 -0.09
N SER A 168 9.54 -13.15 1.15
CA SER A 168 10.62 -13.08 2.14
C SER A 168 11.19 -14.46 2.47
N TYR A 169 10.33 -15.48 2.60
CA TYR A 169 10.76 -16.85 2.80
C TYR A 169 11.53 -17.40 1.60
N PHE A 170 11.04 -17.14 0.39
CA PHE A 170 11.71 -17.55 -0.85
C PHE A 170 13.09 -16.92 -1.01
N ILE A 171 13.21 -15.61 -0.79
CA ILE A 171 14.47 -14.86 -0.86
C ILE A 171 15.44 -15.38 0.19
N LEU A 172 14.99 -15.64 1.43
CA LEU A 172 15.83 -16.19 2.49
C LEU A 172 16.42 -17.53 2.08
N LYS A 173 15.57 -18.43 1.56
CA LYS A 173 15.98 -19.78 1.18
C LYS A 173 17.00 -19.79 0.03
N HIS A 174 16.86 -18.87 -0.95
CA HIS A 174 17.70 -18.85 -2.15
C HIS A 174 18.94 -17.96 -2.02
N PHE A 175 18.86 -16.86 -1.26
CA PHE A 175 19.94 -15.88 -1.15
C PHE A 175 20.64 -15.84 0.20
N GLY A 176 20.24 -16.69 1.16
CA GLY A 176 20.89 -16.81 2.46
C GLY A 176 20.90 -15.53 3.31
N LEU A 177 19.99 -14.59 3.03
CA LEU A 177 19.93 -13.32 3.74
C LEU A 177 19.33 -13.51 5.14
N PRO A 178 19.95 -13.02 6.22
CA PRO A 178 19.45 -13.20 7.56
C PRO A 178 18.13 -12.46 7.78
N LEU A 179 17.05 -13.18 8.10
CA LEU A 179 15.82 -12.57 8.57
C LEU A 179 16.06 -11.95 9.95
N LYS A 180 15.79 -10.64 10.07
CA LYS A 180 15.85 -9.92 11.36
C LYS A 180 14.72 -10.32 12.33
N GLU A 181 13.73 -11.12 11.90
CA GLU A 181 12.62 -11.56 12.74
C GLU A 181 12.87 -12.97 13.25
N LYS A 182 12.83 -13.14 14.59
CA LYS A 182 12.79 -14.46 15.22
C LYS A 182 11.45 -15.11 14.90
N LEU A 183 11.41 -16.03 13.94
CA LEU A 183 10.22 -16.79 13.57
C LEU A 183 9.99 -17.91 14.60
N THR A 184 9.35 -17.57 15.71
CA THR A 184 8.86 -18.58 16.67
C THR A 184 7.57 -19.22 16.10
N ALA A 185 7.36 -20.51 16.31
CA ALA A 185 6.16 -21.23 15.85
C ALA A 185 4.84 -20.51 16.22
N ARG A 186 4.76 -19.92 17.43
CA ARG A 186 3.61 -19.14 17.89
C ARG A 186 3.37 -17.89 17.02
N ILE A 187 4.43 -17.21 16.57
CA ILE A 187 4.31 -16.01 15.70
C ILE A 187 3.83 -16.43 14.31
N ILE A 188 4.33 -17.54 13.79
CA ILE A 188 3.92 -18.08 12.49
C ILE A 188 2.44 -18.46 12.52
N MET A 189 2.00 -19.20 13.55
CA MET A 189 0.58 -19.59 13.69
C MET A 189 -0.34 -18.37 13.80
N LYS A 190 0.04 -17.35 14.59
CA LYS A 190 -0.73 -16.10 14.68
C LYS A 190 -0.85 -15.41 13.30
N LYS A 191 0.26 -15.33 12.55
CA LYS A 191 0.25 -14.72 11.21
C LYS A 191 -0.63 -15.52 10.25
N LEU A 192 -0.55 -16.86 10.27
CA LEU A 192 -1.36 -17.74 9.44
C LEU A 192 -2.85 -17.55 9.72
N TYR A 193 -3.25 -17.52 11.00
CA TYR A 193 -4.63 -17.27 11.40
C TYR A 193 -5.14 -15.91 10.91
N CYS A 194 -4.36 -14.85 11.09
CA CYS A 194 -4.73 -13.52 10.57
C CYS A 194 -4.85 -13.52 9.03
N PHE A 195 -4.03 -14.27 8.31
CA PHE A 195 -4.12 -14.38 6.86
C PHE A 195 -5.40 -15.08 6.41
N VAL A 196 -5.78 -16.18 7.08
CA VAL A 196 -7.05 -16.85 6.79
C VAL A 196 -8.22 -15.88 7.00
N LEU A 197 -8.21 -15.12 8.09
CA LEU A 197 -9.24 -14.10 8.34
C LEU A 197 -9.27 -13.00 7.28
N ILE A 198 -8.11 -12.52 6.81
CA ILE A 198 -8.03 -11.52 5.74
C ILE A 198 -8.64 -12.08 4.46
N ILE A 199 -8.30 -13.31 4.07
CA ILE A 199 -8.86 -13.96 2.87
C ILE A 199 -10.38 -14.10 2.98
N LEU A 200 -10.89 -14.56 4.12
CA LEU A 200 -12.33 -14.67 4.37
C LEU A 200 -13.01 -13.29 4.29
N GLY A 201 -12.40 -12.26 4.88
CA GLY A 201 -12.90 -10.89 4.79
C GLY A 201 -12.94 -10.38 3.35
N VAL A 202 -11.92 -10.64 2.55
CA VAL A 202 -11.89 -10.25 1.12
C VAL A 202 -13.01 -10.96 0.35
N VAL A 203 -13.23 -12.25 0.57
CA VAL A 203 -14.33 -12.99 -0.07
C VAL A 203 -15.69 -12.35 0.24
N LEU A 204 -15.93 -11.95 1.51
CA LEU A 204 -17.17 -11.27 1.91
C LEU A 204 -17.31 -9.88 1.30
N VAL A 205 -16.21 -9.16 1.06
CA VAL A 205 -16.25 -7.82 0.43
C VAL A 205 -16.50 -7.90 -1.06
N VAL A 206 -16.06 -8.98 -1.72
CA VAL A 206 -16.22 -9.16 -3.18
C VAL A 206 -17.62 -9.66 -3.55
N GLN A 207 -18.33 -10.31 -2.62
CA GLN A 207 -19.72 -10.73 -2.81
C GLN A 207 -20.69 -9.53 -2.78
#